data_4cddaf8696a261629854f0fe63b53911
#
_entry.id   4cddaf8696a261629854f0fe63b53911
#
_cell.length_a   1.000
_cell.length_b   1.000
_cell.length_c   1.000
_cell.angle_alpha   90.00
_cell.angle_beta   90.00
_cell.angle_gamma   90.00
#
_symmetry.space_group_name_H-M   'P 1'
#
loop_
_entity.id
_entity.type
_entity.pdbx_description
1 polymer ?
#
loop_
_entity_poly.entity_id
_entity_poly.type
_entity_poly.pdbx_seq_one_letter_code
_entity_poly.pdbx_strand_id
1 'polypeptide(L)'
;MDRHRTDMTRNILSEDLADNIVTTARTATGDSLRSVTYFTRANFEQLYLREDLEQDADLNDFVGHEWQGYKQTENAYQESELGEYRFTVRAFENGYLLRVTSERQGVLITTDGLSMTSYEEIAEAIERLLREE
;
A
#
# COMPACT_ATOMS: atom_id res chain seq x y z
N MET A 1 4.43 23.63 8.00
CA MET A 1 4.08 23.21 8.15
C MET A 1 3.72 22.75 7.79
N ASP A 2 3.78 22.50 7.93
CA ASP A 2 3.39 21.92 7.83
C ASP A 2 3.22 21.43 7.60
N ARG A 3 3.45 21.32 7.40
CA ARG A 3 3.02 20.65 7.66
C ARG A 3 2.26 20.42 7.71
N HIS A 4 2.09 20.56 7.57
CA HIS A 4 1.21 20.09 8.02
C HIS A 4 0.80 19.12 8.20
N ARG A 5 1.07 18.73 7.78
CA ARG A 5 0.65 17.64 8.30
C ARG A 5 0.88 17.54 9.72
N THR A 6 1.31 17.75 10.08
CA THR A 6 1.36 17.72 11.24
C THR A 6 0.39 17.63 12.12
N ASP A 7 -0.57 17.69 11.85
CA ASP A 7 -1.57 17.51 12.74
C ASP A 7 -1.64 16.18 13.22
N MET A 8 -1.33 15.92 14.36
CA MET A 8 -1.26 14.66 14.87
C MET A 8 -2.49 13.93 14.92
N THR A 9 -3.57 14.56 14.93
CA THR A 9 -4.83 13.84 15.03
C THR A 9 -5.09 13.00 13.83
N ARG A 10 -4.37 13.25 12.73
CA ARG A 10 -4.59 12.47 11.56
C ARG A 10 -3.61 11.42 11.36
N ASN A 11 -2.59 11.35 12.16
CA ASN A 11 -1.54 10.37 11.96
C ASN A 11 -1.98 9.04 12.50
N ILE A 12 -2.21 8.11 11.60
CA ILE A 12 -2.62 6.77 11.99
C ILE A 12 -1.44 5.81 11.99
N LEU A 13 -0.26 6.33 11.73
CA LEU A 13 0.97 5.54 11.81
C LEU A 13 2.09 6.49 12.22
N SER A 14 3.18 5.92 12.74
CA SER A 14 4.30 6.74 13.16
C SER A 14 4.99 7.36 11.96
N GLU A 15 5.69 8.47 12.18
CA GLU A 15 6.45 9.09 11.13
C GLU A 15 7.54 8.18 10.62
N ASP A 16 8.17 7.43 11.51
CA ASP A 16 9.22 6.51 11.10
C ASP A 16 8.68 5.43 10.19
N LEU A 17 7.54 4.86 10.52
CA LEU A 17 6.96 3.85 9.67
C LEU A 17 6.57 4.44 8.32
N ALA A 18 5.98 5.63 8.31
CA ALA A 18 5.59 6.28 7.07
C ALA A 18 6.80 6.51 6.18
N ASP A 19 7.88 7.03 6.76
CA ASP A 19 9.09 7.30 6.00
C ASP A 19 9.71 6.01 5.47
N ASN A 20 9.71 4.97 6.26
CA ASN A 20 10.27 3.69 5.84
C ASN A 20 9.47 3.07 4.71
N ILE A 21 8.15 3.19 4.77
CA ILE A 21 7.31 2.66 3.70
C ILE A 21 7.60 3.40 2.39
N VAL A 22 7.62 4.72 2.43
CA VAL A 22 7.85 5.50 1.21
C VAL A 22 9.25 5.26 0.67
N THR A 23 10.25 5.25 1.55
CA THR A 23 11.62 5.02 1.12
C THR A 23 11.78 3.64 0.48
N THR A 24 11.16 2.63 1.08
CA THR A 24 11.22 1.29 0.53
C THR A 24 10.61 1.25 -0.86
N ALA A 25 9.45 1.86 -1.03
CA ALA A 25 8.79 1.88 -2.33
C ALA A 25 9.62 2.65 -3.35
N ARG A 26 10.13 3.83 -2.98
CA ARG A 26 10.89 4.67 -3.90
C ARG A 26 12.21 4.02 -4.30
N THR A 27 12.85 3.35 -3.37
CA THR A 27 14.11 2.70 -3.68
C THR A 27 13.93 1.62 -4.74
N ALA A 28 12.82 0.90 -4.66
CA ALA A 28 12.57 -0.19 -5.59
C ALA A 28 11.99 0.27 -6.93
N THR A 29 11.27 1.39 -6.95
CA THR A 29 10.54 1.79 -8.15
C THR A 29 11.06 3.02 -8.84
N GLY A 30 11.77 3.89 -8.11
CA GLY A 30 12.25 5.14 -8.68
C GLY A 30 11.11 5.99 -9.18
N ASP A 31 11.25 6.51 -10.38
CA ASP A 31 10.26 7.39 -10.96
C ASP A 31 9.00 6.68 -11.39
N SER A 32 8.98 5.37 -11.37
CA SER A 32 7.76 4.62 -11.69
C SER A 32 6.74 4.68 -10.57
N LEU A 33 7.11 5.12 -9.38
CA LEU A 33 6.19 5.17 -8.25
C LEU A 33 5.17 6.26 -8.47
N ARG A 34 3.88 5.91 -8.38
CA ARG A 34 2.79 6.88 -8.56
C ARG A 34 2.23 7.33 -7.23
N SER A 35 1.96 6.40 -6.31
CA SER A 35 1.40 6.78 -5.03
C SER A 35 1.64 5.68 -4.00
N VAL A 36 1.57 6.08 -2.73
CA VAL A 36 1.65 5.16 -1.60
C VAL A 36 0.58 5.59 -0.60
N THR A 37 -0.28 4.66 -0.22
CA THR A 37 -1.35 4.92 0.74
C THR A 37 -1.30 3.85 1.82
N TYR A 38 -1.31 4.29 3.06
CA TYR A 38 -1.40 3.41 4.22
C TYR A 38 -2.85 3.38 4.68
N PHE A 39 -3.34 2.21 5.10
CA PHE A 39 -4.73 2.14 5.54
C PHE A 39 -4.90 1.14 6.66
N THR A 40 -5.95 1.37 7.45
CA THR A 40 -6.42 0.42 8.43
C THR A 40 -7.89 0.18 8.10
N ARG A 41 -8.54 -0.61 8.94
CA ARG A 41 -9.96 -0.86 8.72
C ARG A 41 -10.79 0.42 8.71
N ALA A 42 -10.38 1.40 9.51
CA ALA A 42 -11.20 2.60 9.73
C ALA A 42 -10.68 3.85 9.03
N ASN A 43 -9.41 3.90 8.70
CA ASN A 43 -8.80 5.14 8.21
C ASN A 43 -7.74 4.87 7.16
N PHE A 44 -7.35 5.93 6.46
CA PHE A 44 -6.25 5.83 5.53
C PHE A 44 -5.49 7.14 5.50
N GLU A 45 -4.28 7.09 5.00
CA GLU A 45 -3.45 8.28 4.86
C GLU A 45 -2.57 8.10 3.63
N GLN A 46 -2.64 9.06 2.70
CA GLN A 46 -1.78 9.01 1.52
C GLN A 46 -0.41 9.55 1.88
N LEU A 47 0.61 8.72 1.73
CA LEU A 47 1.96 9.06 2.13
C LEU A 47 2.77 9.68 1.02
N TYR A 48 2.43 9.39 -0.22
CA TYR A 48 3.17 9.87 -1.38
C TYR A 48 2.26 9.96 -2.59
N LEU A 49 2.40 11.01 -3.35
CA LEU A 49 1.69 11.17 -4.62
C LEU A 49 2.61 11.90 -5.57
N ARG A 50 2.87 11.29 -6.73
CA ARG A 50 3.76 11.88 -7.72
C ARG A 50 3.17 13.18 -8.23
N GLU A 51 4.03 14.15 -8.55
CA GLU A 51 3.60 15.50 -8.83
C GLU A 51 2.67 15.62 -10.02
N ASP A 52 2.83 14.76 -11.01
CA ASP A 52 2.02 14.85 -12.22
C ASP A 52 0.62 14.27 -12.07
N LEU A 53 0.31 13.73 -10.89
CA LEU A 53 -0.97 13.06 -10.68
C LEU A 53 -1.90 13.91 -9.85
N GLU A 54 -3.19 13.81 -10.14
CA GLU A 54 -4.19 14.50 -9.34
C GLU A 54 -4.55 13.66 -8.15
N GLN A 55 -4.87 14.35 -7.08
CA GLN A 55 -5.30 13.66 -5.89
C GLN A 55 -6.58 12.90 -6.18
N ASP A 56 -6.64 11.66 -5.74
CA ASP A 56 -7.77 10.79 -6.03
C ASP A 56 -8.92 11.12 -5.09
N ALA A 57 -10.02 11.55 -5.64
CA ALA A 57 -11.19 11.90 -4.85
C ALA A 57 -11.89 10.67 -4.29
N ASP A 58 -11.65 9.50 -4.88
CA ASP A 58 -12.34 8.29 -4.49
C ASP A 58 -11.50 7.38 -3.62
N LEU A 59 -10.45 7.92 -3.01
CA LEU A 59 -9.53 7.10 -2.24
C LEU A 59 -10.24 6.33 -1.13
N ASN A 60 -11.24 6.93 -0.52
CA ASN A 60 -11.98 6.26 0.53
C ASN A 60 -12.65 4.97 0.01
N ASP A 61 -13.24 5.04 -1.17
CA ASP A 61 -13.86 3.86 -1.77
C ASP A 61 -12.83 2.81 -2.15
N PHE A 62 -11.68 3.25 -2.66
CA PHE A 62 -10.62 2.32 -3.02
C PHE A 62 -10.16 1.53 -1.80
N VAL A 63 -9.92 2.24 -0.69
CA VAL A 63 -9.42 1.60 0.50
C VAL A 63 -10.43 0.59 1.03
N GLY A 64 -11.70 0.96 1.07
CA GLY A 64 -12.73 0.04 1.53
C GLY A 64 -12.80 -1.21 0.68
N HIS A 65 -12.76 -1.04 -0.63
CA HIS A 65 -12.80 -2.16 -1.55
C HIS A 65 -11.59 -3.07 -1.35
N GLU A 66 -10.41 -2.48 -1.20
CA GLU A 66 -9.20 -3.28 -1.07
C GLU A 66 -9.15 -4.01 0.26
N TRP A 67 -9.67 -3.40 1.33
CA TRP A 67 -9.74 -4.09 2.60
C TRP A 67 -10.64 -5.31 2.50
N GLN A 68 -11.81 -5.16 1.88
CA GLN A 68 -12.72 -6.29 1.72
C GLN A 68 -12.13 -7.35 0.81
N GLY A 69 -11.44 -6.93 -0.26
CA GLY A 69 -10.78 -7.88 -1.14
C GLY A 69 -9.75 -8.71 -0.42
N TYR A 70 -9.00 -8.08 0.47
CA TYR A 70 -8.04 -8.83 1.27
C TYR A 70 -8.72 -9.88 2.13
N LYS A 71 -9.79 -9.49 2.83
CA LYS A 71 -10.48 -10.42 3.72
C LYS A 71 -11.07 -11.58 2.92
N GLN A 72 -11.67 -11.28 1.79
CA GLN A 72 -12.28 -12.33 0.97
C GLN A 72 -11.23 -13.30 0.43
N THR A 73 -10.10 -12.76 -0.03
CA THR A 73 -9.05 -13.61 -0.57
C THR A 73 -8.46 -14.48 0.52
N GLU A 74 -8.17 -13.89 1.67
CA GLU A 74 -7.61 -14.63 2.76
C GLU A 74 -8.52 -15.78 3.17
N ASN A 75 -9.82 -15.50 3.30
CA ASN A 75 -10.76 -16.53 3.70
C ASN A 75 -10.90 -17.63 2.67
N ALA A 76 -10.93 -17.24 1.40
CA ALA A 76 -11.16 -18.22 0.33
C ALA A 76 -10.02 -19.22 0.19
N TYR A 77 -8.81 -18.78 0.50
CA TYR A 77 -7.63 -19.61 0.23
C TYR A 77 -6.91 -20.08 1.49
N GLN A 78 -7.60 -20.07 2.63
CA GLN A 78 -6.96 -20.38 3.89
C GLN A 78 -6.23 -21.70 3.93
N GLU A 79 -6.74 -22.73 3.28
CA GLU A 79 -6.12 -24.02 3.35
C GLU A 79 -5.66 -24.48 1.98
N SER A 80 -5.35 -23.53 1.13
CA SER A 80 -4.89 -23.82 -0.20
C SER A 80 -3.50 -24.46 -0.17
N GLU A 81 -3.26 -25.38 -1.08
CA GLU A 81 -1.93 -25.98 -1.19
C GLU A 81 -0.92 -24.97 -1.71
N LEU A 82 -1.37 -23.78 -2.15
CA LEU A 82 -0.46 -22.72 -2.56
C LEU A 82 0.22 -22.04 -1.36
N GLY A 83 -0.30 -22.29 -0.14
CA GLY A 83 0.25 -21.69 1.03
C GLY A 83 -0.50 -20.43 1.41
N GLU A 84 0.08 -19.64 2.30
CA GLU A 84 -0.57 -18.43 2.77
C GLU A 84 -0.61 -17.36 1.70
N TYR A 85 -1.72 -16.66 1.65
CA TYR A 85 -1.86 -15.52 0.74
C TYR A 85 -0.92 -14.40 1.18
N ARG A 86 -0.24 -13.76 0.22
CA ARG A 86 0.76 -12.76 0.53
C ARG A 86 0.40 -11.36 0.05
N PHE A 87 0.06 -11.20 -1.22
CA PHE A 87 -0.23 -9.86 -1.75
C PHE A 87 -1.01 -9.96 -3.04
N THR A 88 -1.54 -8.83 -3.49
CA THR A 88 -2.32 -8.75 -4.73
C THR A 88 -1.73 -7.68 -5.63
N VAL A 89 -1.67 -7.99 -6.92
CA VAL A 89 -1.32 -7.00 -7.95
C VAL A 89 -2.49 -6.90 -8.91
N ARG A 90 -2.92 -5.66 -9.17
CA ARG A 90 -3.98 -5.40 -10.14
C ARG A 90 -3.40 -4.61 -11.30
N ALA A 91 -3.74 -4.99 -12.52
CA ALA A 91 -3.26 -4.31 -13.71
C ALA A 91 -4.35 -3.41 -14.26
N PHE A 92 -3.99 -2.19 -14.58
CA PHE A 92 -4.90 -1.22 -15.18
C PHE A 92 -4.26 -0.67 -16.44
N GLU A 93 -5.04 0.08 -17.19
CA GLU A 93 -4.57 0.60 -18.46
C GLU A 93 -3.32 1.45 -18.30
N ASN A 94 -3.26 2.28 -17.28
CA ASN A 94 -2.17 3.22 -17.13
C ASN A 94 -1.24 2.92 -15.96
N GLY A 95 -1.37 1.75 -15.36
CA GLY A 95 -0.49 1.43 -14.24
C GLY A 95 -0.95 0.21 -13.49
N TYR A 96 -0.31 -0.01 -12.35
CA TYR A 96 -0.56 -1.19 -11.54
C TYR A 96 -0.77 -0.78 -10.10
N LEU A 97 -1.51 -1.61 -9.39
CA LEU A 97 -1.74 -1.42 -7.96
C LEU A 97 -1.25 -2.66 -7.23
N LEU A 98 -0.37 -2.46 -6.26
CA LEU A 98 0.10 -3.53 -5.38
C LEU A 98 -0.52 -3.31 -4.01
N ARG A 99 -1.15 -4.35 -3.45
CA ARG A 99 -1.73 -4.30 -2.12
C ARG A 99 -1.01 -5.29 -1.22
N VAL A 100 -0.44 -4.79 -0.13
CA VAL A 100 0.20 -5.62 0.89
C VAL A 100 -0.55 -5.37 2.18
N THR A 101 -1.19 -6.40 2.72
CA THR A 101 -2.08 -6.24 3.85
C THR A 101 -1.76 -7.26 4.93
N SER A 102 -1.86 -6.83 6.17
CA SER A 102 -1.84 -7.71 7.32
C SER A 102 -3.21 -7.68 7.96
N GLU A 103 -3.34 -8.30 9.12
CA GLU A 103 -4.65 -8.38 9.76
C GLU A 103 -5.21 -7.03 10.14
N ARG A 104 -4.35 -6.05 10.40
CA ARG A 104 -4.80 -4.77 10.93
C ARG A 104 -4.48 -3.58 10.06
N GLN A 105 -3.60 -3.72 9.11
CA GLN A 105 -3.13 -2.58 8.35
C GLN A 105 -2.64 -3.02 6.99
N GLY A 106 -2.56 -2.08 6.07
CA GLY A 106 -2.12 -2.39 4.73
C GLY A 106 -1.53 -1.19 4.03
N VAL A 107 -0.94 -1.47 2.88
CA VAL A 107 -0.33 -0.43 2.04
C VAL A 107 -0.77 -0.68 0.61
N LEU A 108 -1.20 0.39 -0.06
CA LEU A 108 -1.50 0.37 -1.49
C LEU A 108 -0.40 1.16 -2.19
N ILE A 109 0.23 0.55 -3.17
CA ILE A 109 1.28 1.19 -3.95
C ILE A 109 0.86 1.16 -5.40
N THR A 110 0.82 2.32 -6.06
CA THR A 110 0.55 2.32 -7.49
C THR A 110 1.81 2.71 -8.24
N THR A 111 2.01 2.11 -9.40
CA THR A 111 3.22 2.30 -10.19
C THR A 111 2.88 2.37 -11.66
N ASP A 112 3.81 2.88 -12.47
CA ASP A 112 3.68 2.84 -13.91
C ASP A 112 3.83 1.42 -14.45
N GLY A 113 4.75 0.66 -13.86
CA GLY A 113 4.94 -0.73 -14.27
C GLY A 113 6.27 -1.24 -13.81
N LEU A 114 6.28 -2.50 -13.38
CA LEU A 114 7.49 -3.15 -12.89
C LEU A 114 7.43 -4.61 -13.26
N SER A 115 8.55 -5.31 -13.08
CA SER A 115 8.56 -6.76 -13.26
C SER A 115 7.87 -7.40 -12.05
N MET A 116 7.40 -8.62 -12.25
CA MET A 116 6.77 -9.34 -11.14
C MET A 116 7.76 -9.58 -10.01
N THR A 117 9.02 -9.82 -10.33
CA THR A 117 10.04 -9.98 -9.29
C THR A 117 10.15 -8.74 -8.44
N SER A 118 10.09 -7.56 -9.08
CA SER A 118 10.14 -6.31 -8.32
C SER A 118 8.96 -6.18 -7.37
N TYR A 119 7.76 -6.56 -7.83
CA TYR A 119 6.59 -6.51 -6.94
C TYR A 119 6.77 -7.44 -5.75
N GLU A 120 7.33 -8.62 -5.98
CA GLU A 120 7.56 -9.55 -4.89
C GLU A 120 8.54 -9.00 -3.86
N GLU A 121 9.58 -8.35 -4.34
CA GLU A 121 10.57 -7.78 -3.44
C GLU A 121 9.99 -6.63 -2.61
N ILE A 122 9.20 -5.77 -3.26
CA ILE A 122 8.56 -4.69 -2.55
C ILE A 122 7.57 -5.24 -1.51
N ALA A 123 6.78 -6.21 -1.92
CA ALA A 123 5.77 -6.77 -1.02
C ALA A 123 6.43 -7.38 0.20
N GLU A 124 7.53 -8.10 0.01
CA GLU A 124 8.22 -8.71 1.13
C GLU A 124 8.77 -7.67 2.09
N ALA A 125 9.37 -6.61 1.54
CA ALA A 125 9.93 -5.56 2.38
C ALA A 125 8.85 -4.81 3.15
N ILE A 126 7.73 -4.50 2.49
CA ILE A 126 6.62 -3.83 3.14
C ILE A 126 6.01 -4.72 4.22
N GLU A 127 5.82 -5.99 3.90
CA GLU A 127 5.26 -6.92 4.87
C GLU A 127 6.11 -6.97 6.14
N ARG A 128 7.41 -6.95 5.95
CA ARG A 128 8.32 -6.96 7.10
C ARG A 128 8.16 -5.69 7.94
N LEU A 129 8.02 -4.54 7.28
CA LEU A 129 7.81 -3.28 8.01
C LEU A 129 6.50 -3.31 8.80
N LEU A 130 5.44 -3.81 8.19
CA LEU A 130 4.15 -3.85 8.86
C LEU A 130 4.18 -4.80 10.05
N ARG A 131 4.94 -5.88 9.91
CA ARG A 131 5.00 -6.86 10.98
C ARG A 131 5.73 -6.35 12.21
N GLU A 132 6.65 -5.42 12.03
CA GLU A 132 7.42 -4.88 13.12
C GLU A 132 6.67 -3.83 13.91
N GLU A 133 5.53 -3.41 13.43
CA GLU A 133 4.69 -2.47 14.16
C GLU A 133 3.60 -3.21 14.91
#